data_4b5d3ef1efae2d416a7db29ec7a7c772
#
_entry.id   4b5d3ef1efae2d416a7db29ec7a7c772
#
_cell.length_a   1.000
_cell.length_b   1.000
_cell.length_c   1.000
_cell.angle_alpha   90.00
_cell.angle_beta   90.00
_cell.angle_gamma   90.00
#
_symmetry.space_group_name_H-M   'P 1'
#
loop_
_entity.id
_entity.type
_entity.pdbx_description
1 polymer ?
#
loop_
_entity_poly.entity_id
_entity_poly.type
_entity_poly.pdbx_seq_one_letter_code
_entity_poly.pdbx_strand_id
1 'polypeptide(L)' 'MVVKFNGKDVYFNGEILDEFDSHGPYCIEVEALGTDDDGIEYSAIGIHDGEDITEIEEDTIEVLD' A
#
# COMPACT_ATOMS: atom_id res chain seq x y z
N MET A 1 3.25 6.81 3.33
CA MET A 1 3.72 5.80 4.29
C MET A 1 4.89 5.04 3.69
N VAL A 2 5.94 4.83 4.46
CA VAL A 2 7.14 4.12 4.02
C VAL A 2 7.24 2.80 4.77
N VAL A 3 7.45 1.71 4.04
CA VAL A 3 7.59 0.37 4.61
C VAL A 3 8.87 -0.25 4.07
N LYS A 4 9.66 -0.86 4.95
CA LYS A 4 10.88 -1.55 4.56
C LYS A 4 10.54 -2.95 4.04
N PHE A 5 10.99 -3.26 2.83
CA PHE A 5 10.78 -4.58 2.21
C PHE A 5 12.07 -5.03 1.51
N ASN A 6 12.61 -6.16 1.95
CA ASN A 6 13.87 -6.72 1.42
C ASN A 6 15.01 -5.70 1.40
N GLY A 7 15.10 -4.87 2.45
CA GLY A 7 16.15 -3.87 2.59
C GLY A 7 15.90 -2.58 1.82
N LYS A 8 14.76 -2.46 1.15
CA LYS A 8 14.41 -1.26 0.38
C LYS A 8 13.24 -0.54 1.01
N ASP A 9 13.22 0.78 0.90
CA ASP A 9 12.09 1.60 1.34
C ASP A 9 11.06 1.65 0.22
N VAL A 10 9.85 1.20 0.50
CA VAL A 10 8.72 1.24 -0.42
C VAL A 10 7.74 2.31 0.04
N TYR A 11 7.42 3.23 -0.84
CA TYR A 11 6.58 4.40 -0.55
C TYR A 11 5.15 4.15 -1.04
N PHE A 12 4.20 4.19 -0.11
CA PHE A 12 2.77 4.10 -0.41
C PHE A 12 2.19 5.48 -0.18
N ASN A 13 1.77 6.15 -1.25
CA ASN A 13 1.37 7.56 -1.21
C ASN A 13 -0.13 7.78 -1.41
N GLY A 14 -0.94 6.79 -1.10
CA GLY A 14 -2.39 6.90 -1.21
C GLY A 14 -2.97 6.36 -2.52
N GLU A 15 -2.14 5.89 -3.43
CA GLU A 15 -2.61 5.27 -4.66
C GLU A 15 -3.13 3.86 -4.39
N ILE A 16 -4.27 3.51 -4.96
CA ILE A 16 -4.93 2.23 -4.78
C ILE A 16 -5.12 1.52 -6.11
N LEU A 17 -4.90 0.20 -6.10
CA LEU A 17 -5.14 -0.66 -7.27
C LEU A 17 -6.54 -1.27 -7.22
N ASP A 18 -7.02 -1.59 -6.02
CA ASP A 18 -8.32 -2.20 -5.83
C ASP A 18 -8.83 -1.89 -4.43
N GLU A 19 -10.14 -1.95 -4.26
CA GLU A 19 -10.81 -1.71 -2.99
C GLU A 19 -11.62 -2.94 -2.64
N PHE A 20 -11.38 -3.52 -1.45
CA PHE A 20 -11.99 -4.80 -1.08
C PHE A 20 -13.19 -4.63 -0.17
N ASP A 21 -13.05 -3.83 0.89
CA ASP A 21 -14.09 -3.72 1.90
C ASP A 21 -14.01 -2.34 2.55
N SER A 22 -15.16 -1.83 2.94
CA SER A 22 -15.25 -0.53 3.57
C SER A 22 -15.86 -0.68 4.95
N HIS A 23 -15.12 -0.23 5.97
CA HIS A 23 -15.56 -0.22 7.37
C HIS A 23 -15.89 1.20 7.82
N GLY A 24 -16.34 2.02 6.88
CA GLY A 24 -16.62 3.43 7.08
C GLY A 24 -15.75 4.31 6.16
N PRO A 25 -15.98 5.63 6.19
CA PRO A 25 -15.29 6.53 5.24
C PRO A 25 -13.79 6.68 5.48
N TYR A 26 -13.30 6.28 6.66
CA TYR A 26 -11.89 6.43 7.03
C TYR A 26 -11.18 5.10 7.27
N CYS A 27 -11.81 3.99 6.90
CA CYS A 27 -11.24 2.66 7.10
C CYS A 27 -11.65 1.75 5.96
N ILE A 28 -10.89 1.82 4.87
CA ILE A 28 -11.18 1.08 3.66
C ILE A 28 -10.03 0.11 3.41
N GLU A 29 -10.34 -1.18 3.31
CA GLU A 29 -9.35 -2.20 2.99
C GLU A 29 -9.08 -2.17 1.49
N VAL A 30 -7.83 -2.00 1.12
CA VAL A 30 -7.43 -1.78 -0.28
C VAL A 30 -6.21 -2.60 -0.65
N GLU A 31 -6.03 -2.78 -1.96
CA GLU A 31 -4.73 -3.15 -2.52
C GLU A 31 -4.03 -1.84 -2.88
N ALA A 32 -2.98 -1.52 -2.14
CA ALA A 32 -2.24 -0.27 -2.31
C ALA A 32 -1.11 -0.44 -3.31
N LEU A 33 -0.78 0.64 -4.01
CA LEU A 33 0.37 0.71 -4.90
C LEU A 33 1.50 1.42 -4.20
N GLY A 34 2.68 0.81 -4.20
CA GLY A 34 3.91 1.40 -3.66
C GLY A 34 5.02 1.41 -4.69
N THR A 35 6.01 2.26 -4.47
CA THR A 35 7.17 2.38 -5.38
C THR A 35 8.42 2.56 -4.56
N ASP A 36 9.53 1.91 -4.95
CA ASP A 36 10.82 2.12 -4.30
C ASP A 36 11.67 3.16 -5.04
N ASP A 37 12.88 3.41 -4.54
CA ASP A 37 13.78 4.41 -5.11
C ASP A 37 14.27 4.06 -6.52
N ASP A 38 14.19 2.80 -6.89
CA ASP A 38 14.59 2.33 -8.22
C ASP A 38 13.43 2.38 -9.22
N GLY A 39 12.25 2.83 -8.79
CA GLY A 39 11.07 2.89 -9.64
C GLY A 39 10.34 1.55 -9.77
N ILE A 40 10.72 0.56 -8.97
CA ILE A 40 10.03 -0.74 -8.95
C ILE A 40 8.70 -0.57 -8.22
N GLU A 41 7.65 -1.12 -8.79
CA GLU A 41 6.30 -1.04 -8.22
C GLU A 41 5.94 -2.28 -7.43
N TYR A 42 5.17 -2.08 -6.37
CA TYR A 42 4.74 -3.13 -5.44
C TYR A 42 3.25 -3.00 -5.18
N SER A 43 2.63 -4.12 -4.83
CA SER A 43 1.27 -4.10 -4.27
C SER A 43 1.32 -4.62 -2.84
N ALA A 44 0.38 -4.19 -2.03
CA ALA A 44 0.21 -4.68 -0.66
C ALA A 44 -1.21 -4.44 -0.20
N ILE A 45 -1.66 -5.26 0.75
CA ILE A 45 -2.96 -5.05 1.38
C ILE A 45 -2.76 -4.02 2.50
N GLY A 46 -3.63 -3.04 2.55
CA GLY A 46 -3.55 -2.00 3.55
C GLY A 46 -4.87 -1.33 3.82
N ILE A 47 -4.80 -0.28 4.63
CA ILE A 47 -5.96 0.53 5.02
C ILE A 47 -5.78 1.94 4.45
N HIS A 48 -6.83 2.43 3.82
CA HIS A 48 -6.90 3.80 3.28
C HIS A 48 -7.91 4.60 4.11
N ASP A 49 -7.54 5.82 4.49
CA ASP A 49 -8.38 6.66 5.36
C ASP A 49 -9.22 7.69 4.59
N GLY A 50 -9.26 7.59 3.27
CA GLY A 50 -9.90 8.55 2.39
C GLY A 50 -8.90 9.48 1.69
N GLU A 51 -7.67 9.55 2.17
CA GLU A 51 -6.59 10.36 1.58
C GLU A 51 -5.31 9.56 1.43
N ASP A 52 -4.86 8.93 2.52
CA ASP A 52 -3.58 8.24 2.58
C ASP A 52 -3.73 6.79 3.02
N ILE A 53 -2.68 6.03 2.79
CA ILE A 53 -2.54 4.68 3.36
C ILE A 53 -2.03 4.84 4.79
N THR A 54 -2.75 4.29 5.74
CA THR A 54 -2.42 4.39 7.17
C THR A 54 -1.80 3.13 7.74
N GLU A 55 -2.04 1.98 7.09
CA GLU A 55 -1.48 0.70 7.51
C GLU A 55 -1.17 -0.14 6.28
N ILE A 56 -0.11 -0.95 6.36
CA ILE A 56 0.25 -1.94 5.35
C ILE A 56 0.52 -3.27 6.06
N GLU A 57 -0.07 -4.34 5.54
CA GLU A 57 0.25 -5.69 5.97
C GLU A 57 1.53 -6.11 5.25
N GLU A 58 2.66 -6.09 5.96
CA GLU A 58 3.98 -6.26 5.34
C GLU A 58 4.19 -7.63 4.69
N ASP A 59 3.53 -8.66 5.19
CA ASP A 59 3.61 -10.01 4.61
C ASP A 59 2.82 -10.17 3.30
N THR A 60 2.08 -9.14 2.90
CA THR A 60 1.33 -9.14 1.63
C THR A 60 2.05 -8.37 0.52
N ILE A 61 3.18 -7.76 0.81
CA ILE A 61 3.90 -6.95 -0.18
C ILE A 61 4.45 -7.84 -1.29
N GLU A 62 4.14 -7.49 -2.54
CA GLU A 62 4.60 -8.23 -3.72
C GLU A 62 5.10 -7.26 -4.77
N VAL A 63 6.13 -7.66 -5.50
CA VAL A 63 6.64 -6.89 -6.63
C VAL A 63 5.67 -7.04 -7.80
N LEU A 64 5.31 -5.92 -8.41
CA LEU A 64 4.52 -5.91 -9.64
C LEU A 64 5.45 -5.94 -10.85
N ASP A 65 5.15 -6.80 -11.76
CA ASP A 65 5.90 -6.90 -13.03
C ASP A 65 5.20 -6.17 -14.16
#